data_68a37701c5a6d4b3b83b661ed0dd9a26
#
_entry.id   68a37701c5a6d4b3b83b661ed0dd9a26
#
_cell.length_a   1.000
_cell.length_b   1.000
_cell.length_c   1.000
_cell.angle_alpha   90.00
_cell.angle_beta   90.00
_cell.angle_gamma   90.00
#
_symmetry.space_group_name_H-M   'P 1'
#
loop_
_entity.id
_entity.type
_entity.pdbx_description
1 polymer ?
#
loop_
_entity_poly.entity_id
_entity_poly.type
_entity_poly.pdbx_seq_one_letter_code
_entity_poly.pdbx_strand_id
1 'polypeptide(L)'
;MVDPLATRDFNSQTTTFVAANPLDFVVALLEAGTVPNPEESMAYAPLPQNVHEWGLIDRARTERILATDFAADSQFEGSYLRAMLEEIPAESLLFTANSMSVRALDAFYVSQAKHLTVLANRGLNGIDGTVSTALGAAQSFKQTVMVTGDLTLLHDLNSLALQGEMLLRERQGSPRPSIVIVLLNNNGGAIFDMLPQKSDESYFERLFLTPQKVDFAAAAGAFGVPTATVHTVAEFKQAFSGFLGEQGISLIEVPLPLTGVRERYDQYW
;
A
#
# COMPACT_ATOMS: atom_id res chain seq x y z
N MET A 1 27.56 5.06 7.22
CA MET A 1 26.69 4.01 6.60
C MET A 1 27.11 2.67 7.15
N VAL A 2 26.17 1.82 7.50
CA VAL A 2 26.41 0.43 7.93
C VAL A 2 25.68 -0.49 6.96
N ASP A 3 26.41 -1.35 6.25
CA ASP A 3 25.86 -2.29 5.26
C ASP A 3 26.79 -3.50 5.16
N PRO A 4 26.31 -4.75 5.22
CA PRO A 4 27.15 -5.94 5.17
C PRO A 4 27.73 -6.26 3.77
N LEU A 5 27.13 -5.72 2.71
CA LEU A 5 27.37 -6.20 1.35
C LEU A 5 28.01 -5.18 0.40
N ALA A 6 27.65 -3.91 0.47
CA ALA A 6 28.15 -2.91 -0.48
C ALA A 6 27.97 -1.46 -0.01
N THR A 7 28.87 -0.61 -0.46
CA THR A 7 28.71 0.84 -0.35
C THR A 7 27.69 1.33 -1.37
N ARG A 8 26.49 1.69 -0.91
CA ARG A 8 25.43 2.28 -1.75
C ARG A 8 25.18 3.71 -1.32
N ASP A 9 26.12 4.59 -1.58
CA ASP A 9 26.00 6.00 -1.27
C ASP A 9 25.59 6.79 -2.53
N PHE A 10 24.30 6.85 -2.78
CA PHE A 10 23.73 7.57 -3.93
C PHE A 10 23.89 9.08 -3.84
N ASN A 11 24.12 9.61 -2.64
CA ASN A 11 24.27 11.05 -2.41
C ASN A 11 25.73 11.48 -2.21
N SER A 12 26.66 10.51 -2.24
CA SER A 12 28.10 10.73 -2.02
C SER A 12 28.42 11.53 -0.74
N GLN A 13 27.65 11.30 0.32
CA GLN A 13 27.79 12.00 1.61
C GLN A 13 28.32 11.12 2.73
N THR A 14 28.52 9.83 2.47
CA THR A 14 29.05 8.91 3.47
C THR A 14 30.51 9.19 3.72
N THR A 15 30.86 9.59 4.95
CA THR A 15 32.23 9.81 5.40
C THR A 15 32.86 8.55 6.00
N THR A 16 32.04 7.65 6.52
CA THR A 16 32.49 6.41 7.13
C THR A 16 31.57 5.26 6.68
N PHE A 17 32.20 4.18 6.22
CA PHE A 17 31.51 2.95 5.86
C PHE A 17 31.92 1.83 6.81
N VAL A 18 30.94 1.12 7.36
CA VAL A 18 31.14 -0.04 8.23
C VAL A 18 30.53 -1.26 7.56
N ALA A 19 31.37 -2.21 7.18
CA ALA A 19 30.94 -3.48 6.58
C ALA A 19 30.47 -4.44 7.68
N ALA A 20 29.24 -4.25 8.16
CA ALA A 20 28.65 -5.07 9.20
C ALA A 20 27.11 -5.12 9.05
N ASN A 21 26.51 -6.16 9.60
CA ASN A 21 25.05 -6.16 9.77
C ASN A 21 24.63 -5.01 10.70
N PRO A 22 23.64 -4.21 10.36
CA PRO A 22 23.21 -3.08 11.18
C PRO A 22 22.88 -3.45 12.63
N LEU A 23 22.27 -4.61 12.86
CA LEU A 23 21.95 -5.08 14.22
C LEU A 23 23.23 -5.37 15.02
N ASP A 24 24.17 -6.12 14.43
CA ASP A 24 25.45 -6.45 15.08
C ASP A 24 26.25 -5.19 15.41
N PHE A 25 26.21 -4.21 14.51
CA PHE A 25 26.86 -2.91 14.73
C PHE A 25 26.23 -2.15 15.91
N VAL A 26 24.90 -2.12 16.01
CA VAL A 26 24.21 -1.47 17.14
C VAL A 26 24.51 -2.20 18.45
N VAL A 27 24.48 -3.53 18.46
CA VAL A 27 24.83 -4.33 19.65
C VAL A 27 26.25 -4.02 20.10
N ALA A 28 27.22 -4.02 19.18
CA ALA A 28 28.62 -3.71 19.49
C ALA A 28 28.79 -2.28 20.05
N LEU A 29 28.04 -1.29 19.56
CA LEU A 29 28.04 0.07 20.10
C LEU A 29 27.51 0.12 21.54
N LEU A 30 26.43 -0.61 21.82
CA LEU A 30 25.85 -0.71 23.16
C LEU A 30 26.83 -1.38 24.14
N GLU A 31 27.46 -2.49 23.74
CA GLU A 31 28.49 -3.21 24.54
C GLU A 31 29.75 -2.37 24.78
N ALA A 32 30.13 -1.55 23.81
CA ALA A 32 31.25 -0.63 23.96
C ALA A 32 30.97 0.55 24.91
N GLY A 33 29.73 0.69 25.40
CA GLY A 33 29.34 1.79 26.28
C GLY A 33 29.39 3.16 25.59
N THR A 34 29.42 3.18 24.27
CA THR A 34 29.43 4.43 23.46
C THR A 34 28.05 5.03 23.30
N VAL A 35 27.00 4.26 23.58
CA VAL A 35 25.59 4.70 23.58
C VAL A 35 25.10 4.62 25.02
N PRO A 36 24.58 5.71 25.60
CA PRO A 36 24.03 5.67 26.95
C PRO A 36 22.93 4.63 27.07
N ASN A 37 22.89 3.89 28.19
CA ASN A 37 21.80 2.96 28.47
C ASN A 37 20.46 3.71 28.40
N PRO A 38 19.45 3.22 27.66
CA PRO A 38 18.14 3.87 27.56
C PRO A 38 17.49 4.19 28.91
N GLU A 39 17.76 3.39 29.93
CA GLU A 39 17.24 3.65 31.30
C GLU A 39 17.98 4.78 32.01
N GLU A 40 19.26 5.01 31.69
CA GLU A 40 20.08 6.09 32.25
C GLU A 40 20.01 7.38 31.42
N SER A 41 19.63 7.28 30.15
CA SER A 41 19.62 8.40 29.20
C SER A 41 18.25 9.06 29.04
N MET A 42 17.32 8.89 29.96
CA MET A 42 16.08 9.69 29.97
C MET A 42 16.34 11.21 30.16
N ALA A 43 17.59 11.62 30.35
CA ALA A 43 18.06 12.97 30.07
C ALA A 43 18.55 13.07 28.60
N TYR A 44 17.66 12.79 27.66
CA TYR A 44 17.97 13.06 26.24
C TYR A 44 18.41 14.52 26.10
N ALA A 45 19.54 14.73 25.43
CA ALA A 45 19.75 16.03 24.80
C ALA A 45 18.46 16.36 24.05
N PRO A 46 17.92 17.57 24.18
CA PRO A 46 16.68 17.93 23.51
C PRO A 46 16.83 17.56 22.03
N LEU A 47 15.82 16.82 21.51
CA LEU A 47 15.81 16.48 20.08
C LEU A 47 16.08 17.76 19.28
N PRO A 48 16.87 17.68 18.21
CA PRO A 48 17.06 18.84 17.34
C PRO A 48 15.71 19.48 17.02
N GLN A 49 15.65 20.79 16.99
CA GLN A 49 14.40 21.55 16.86
C GLN A 49 13.56 21.06 15.67
N ASN A 50 14.20 20.74 14.54
CA ASN A 50 13.54 20.17 13.36
C ASN A 50 12.85 18.84 13.64
N VAL A 51 13.44 17.95 14.43
CA VAL A 51 12.81 16.65 14.79
C VAL A 51 11.58 16.87 15.67
N HIS A 52 11.64 17.83 16.60
CA HIS A 52 10.49 18.20 17.40
C HIS A 52 9.36 18.79 16.54
N GLU A 53 9.69 19.68 15.63
CA GLU A 53 8.73 20.28 14.68
C GLU A 53 8.05 19.21 13.80
N TRP A 54 8.82 18.26 13.25
CA TRP A 54 8.27 17.12 12.49
C TRP A 54 7.31 16.29 13.33
N GLY A 55 7.64 16.05 14.60
CA GLY A 55 6.75 15.32 15.51
C GLY A 55 5.43 16.05 15.78
N LEU A 56 5.45 17.39 15.84
CA LEU A 56 4.23 18.19 15.99
C LEU A 56 3.36 18.13 14.71
N ILE A 57 3.98 18.22 13.54
CA ILE A 57 3.29 18.12 12.25
C ILE A 57 2.63 16.75 12.10
N ASP A 58 3.37 15.67 12.37
CA ASP A 58 2.83 14.30 12.27
C ASP A 58 1.68 14.06 13.25
N ARG A 59 1.77 14.60 14.46
CA ARG A 59 0.67 14.51 15.43
C ARG A 59 -0.57 15.26 14.96
N ALA A 60 -0.40 16.51 14.49
CA ALA A 60 -1.52 17.31 13.98
C ALA A 60 -2.19 16.65 12.77
N ARG A 61 -1.37 16.07 11.86
CA ARG A 61 -1.87 15.28 10.73
C ARG A 61 -2.67 14.06 11.21
N THR A 62 -2.12 13.29 12.14
CA THR A 62 -2.76 12.10 12.67
C THR A 62 -4.10 12.44 13.33
N GLU A 63 -4.15 13.48 14.16
CA GLU A 63 -5.38 13.97 14.81
C GLU A 63 -6.42 14.38 13.75
N ARG A 64 -6.02 15.08 12.71
CA ARG A 64 -6.90 15.48 11.63
C ARG A 64 -7.47 14.27 10.88
N ILE A 65 -6.64 13.28 10.53
CA ILE A 65 -7.09 12.04 9.88
C ILE A 65 -8.10 11.31 10.77
N LEU A 66 -7.84 11.18 12.06
CA LEU A 66 -8.72 10.48 12.99
C LEU A 66 -10.04 11.23 13.24
N ALA A 67 -10.06 12.56 13.12
CA ALA A 67 -11.25 13.38 13.28
C ALA A 67 -12.10 13.49 12.00
N THR A 68 -11.57 13.07 10.84
CA THR A 68 -12.27 13.20 9.55
C THR A 68 -13.26 12.04 9.37
N ASP A 69 -14.51 12.38 9.01
CA ASP A 69 -15.50 11.40 8.57
C ASP A 69 -15.29 11.02 7.10
N PHE A 70 -14.40 10.07 6.90
CA PHE A 70 -14.11 9.55 5.56
C PHE A 70 -15.30 8.78 4.93
N ALA A 71 -16.25 8.29 5.73
CA ALA A 71 -17.39 7.56 5.20
C ALA A 71 -18.34 8.44 4.37
N ALA A 72 -18.28 9.76 4.55
CA ALA A 72 -19.08 10.72 3.81
C ALA A 72 -18.61 10.94 2.36
N ASP A 73 -17.34 10.62 2.02
CA ASP A 73 -16.76 10.84 0.70
C ASP A 73 -16.44 9.52 -0.02
N SER A 74 -17.41 9.01 -0.75
CA SER A 74 -17.26 7.79 -1.57
C SER A 74 -16.58 8.02 -2.93
N GLN A 75 -16.15 9.24 -3.25
CA GLN A 75 -15.40 9.55 -4.48
C GLN A 75 -13.89 9.67 -4.23
N PHE A 76 -13.45 9.39 -3.00
CA PHE A 76 -12.08 9.55 -2.57
C PHE A 76 -11.46 8.20 -2.15
N GLU A 77 -10.31 7.86 -2.72
CA GLU A 77 -9.61 6.60 -2.44
C GLU A 77 -9.19 6.46 -0.97
N GLY A 78 -8.84 7.56 -0.30
CA GLY A 78 -8.49 7.59 1.11
C GLY A 78 -9.61 7.07 2.02
N SER A 79 -10.86 7.27 1.65
CA SER A 79 -12.03 6.79 2.39
C SER A 79 -12.08 5.26 2.45
N TYR A 80 -11.83 4.61 1.34
CA TYR A 80 -11.78 3.15 1.25
C TYR A 80 -10.54 2.58 1.94
N LEU A 81 -9.40 3.26 1.83
CA LEU A 81 -8.18 2.86 2.55
C LEU A 81 -8.37 2.95 4.06
N ARG A 82 -8.98 4.02 4.57
CA ARG A 82 -9.30 4.15 5.99
C ARG A 82 -10.24 3.03 6.46
N ALA A 83 -11.32 2.78 5.72
CA ALA A 83 -12.25 1.69 6.02
C ALA A 83 -11.56 0.32 6.02
N MET A 84 -10.71 0.05 5.03
CA MET A 84 -9.90 -1.15 4.95
C MET A 84 -8.95 -1.30 6.17
N LEU A 85 -8.23 -0.24 6.53
CA LEU A 85 -7.28 -0.26 7.64
C LEU A 85 -7.97 -0.46 9.01
N GLU A 86 -9.21 0.00 9.16
CA GLU A 86 -10.02 -0.25 10.35
C GLU A 86 -10.40 -1.73 10.51
N GLU A 87 -10.68 -2.43 9.41
CA GLU A 87 -11.22 -3.79 9.43
C GLU A 87 -10.19 -4.89 9.16
N ILE A 88 -9.05 -4.57 8.53
CA ILE A 88 -8.00 -5.56 8.25
C ILE A 88 -7.56 -6.26 9.54
N PRO A 89 -7.53 -7.60 9.58
CA PRO A 89 -7.12 -8.35 10.76
C PRO A 89 -5.66 -8.09 11.16
N ALA A 90 -5.35 -8.26 12.44
CA ALA A 90 -3.97 -8.23 12.91
C ALA A 90 -3.13 -9.33 12.24
N GLU A 91 -1.82 -9.11 12.17
CA GLU A 91 -0.83 -10.03 11.59
C GLU A 91 -1.07 -10.34 10.10
N SER A 92 -1.88 -9.53 9.40
CA SER A 92 -2.11 -9.65 7.96
C SER A 92 -0.95 -9.07 7.15
N LEU A 93 -0.80 -9.56 5.92
CA LEU A 93 -0.02 -8.87 4.89
C LEU A 93 -0.89 -7.78 4.25
N LEU A 94 -0.39 -6.55 4.26
CA LEU A 94 -0.91 -5.46 3.44
C LEU A 94 0.08 -5.20 2.30
N PHE A 95 -0.29 -5.57 1.09
CA PHE A 95 0.53 -5.36 -0.10
C PHE A 95 -0.01 -4.16 -0.88
N THR A 96 0.82 -3.19 -1.19
CA THR A 96 0.40 -2.03 -1.98
C THR A 96 1.12 -1.95 -3.32
N ALA A 97 0.37 -1.67 -4.37
CA ALA A 97 0.93 -1.37 -5.68
C ALA A 97 1.61 0.01 -5.70
N ASN A 98 2.35 0.28 -6.75
CA ASN A 98 2.94 1.58 -7.02
C ASN A 98 1.89 2.62 -7.46
N SER A 99 2.33 3.77 -7.97
CA SER A 99 1.49 4.88 -8.38
C SER A 99 0.73 5.53 -7.21
N MET A 100 -0.59 5.76 -7.35
CA MET A 100 -1.38 6.37 -6.27
C MET A 100 -1.58 5.43 -5.08
N SER A 101 -1.67 4.12 -5.30
CA SER A 101 -1.94 3.15 -4.22
C SER A 101 -0.95 3.27 -3.04
N VAL A 102 0.36 3.28 -3.31
CA VAL A 102 1.36 3.45 -2.25
C VAL A 102 1.32 4.85 -1.63
N ARG A 103 1.05 5.88 -2.43
CA ARG A 103 0.97 7.27 -1.95
C ARG A 103 -0.25 7.50 -1.08
N ALA A 104 -1.39 6.95 -1.48
CA ALA A 104 -2.60 7.01 -0.69
C ALA A 104 -2.44 6.25 0.64
N LEU A 105 -1.78 5.07 0.61
CA LEU A 105 -1.47 4.36 1.85
C LEU A 105 -0.56 5.20 2.75
N ASP A 106 0.54 5.75 2.22
CA ASP A 106 1.46 6.62 2.97
C ASP A 106 0.75 7.85 3.56
N ALA A 107 -0.15 8.45 2.78
CA ALA A 107 -0.92 9.61 3.19
C ALA A 107 -1.93 9.34 4.31
N PHE A 108 -2.64 8.22 4.28
CA PHE A 108 -3.79 7.93 5.16
C PHE A 108 -3.53 6.79 6.16
N TYR A 109 -2.35 6.19 6.15
CA TYR A 109 -1.97 5.23 7.17
C TYR A 109 -1.74 5.93 8.51
N VAL A 110 -2.41 5.43 9.54
CA VAL A 110 -2.15 5.79 10.93
C VAL A 110 -1.69 4.53 11.64
N SER A 111 -0.57 4.62 12.35
CA SER A 111 0.00 3.49 13.08
C SER A 111 -1.03 2.86 14.02
N GLN A 112 -1.14 1.55 13.98
CA GLN A 112 -2.09 0.75 14.76
C GLN A 112 -1.38 -0.43 15.40
N ALA A 113 -1.91 -0.92 16.52
CA ALA A 113 -1.38 -2.09 17.23
C ALA A 113 -1.72 -3.45 16.54
N LYS A 114 -1.93 -3.45 15.22
CA LYS A 114 -2.33 -4.65 14.47
C LYS A 114 -1.15 -5.49 13.96
N HIS A 115 0.08 -5.00 14.09
CA HIS A 115 1.30 -5.70 13.62
C HIS A 115 1.20 -6.14 12.15
N LEU A 116 0.76 -5.24 11.27
CA LEU A 116 0.67 -5.52 9.84
C LEU A 116 2.07 -5.62 9.23
N THR A 117 2.28 -6.61 8.37
CA THR A 117 3.43 -6.61 7.45
C THR A 117 3.04 -5.82 6.21
N VAL A 118 3.75 -4.73 5.94
CA VAL A 118 3.48 -3.89 4.75
C VAL A 118 4.57 -4.11 3.72
N LEU A 119 4.20 -4.55 2.52
CA LEU A 119 5.13 -4.79 1.40
C LEU A 119 4.70 -4.03 0.15
N ALA A 120 5.69 -3.70 -0.70
CA ALA A 120 5.50 -3.09 -2.01
C ALA A 120 6.71 -3.33 -2.91
N ASN A 121 6.53 -3.31 -4.22
CA ASN A 121 7.61 -3.39 -5.21
C ASN A 121 8.26 -2.02 -5.38
N ARG A 122 9.21 -1.64 -4.51
CA ARG A 122 9.84 -0.30 -4.53
C ARG A 122 11.25 -0.26 -5.14
N GLY A 123 11.72 -1.36 -5.74
CA GLY A 123 13.04 -1.39 -6.41
C GLY A 123 13.06 -0.51 -7.67
N LEU A 124 12.22 -0.82 -8.65
CA LEU A 124 12.10 -0.07 -9.92
C LEU A 124 10.82 0.75 -10.04
N ASN A 125 9.91 0.64 -9.07
CA ASN A 125 8.62 1.35 -9.03
C ASN A 125 7.69 1.07 -10.23
N GLY A 126 7.86 -0.07 -10.93
CA GLY A 126 7.02 -0.52 -12.02
C GLY A 126 5.65 -1.00 -11.55
N ILE A 127 4.75 -1.25 -12.50
CA ILE A 127 3.41 -1.80 -12.26
C ILE A 127 3.27 -3.24 -12.77
N ASP A 128 4.23 -3.71 -13.53
CA ASP A 128 4.35 -5.06 -14.05
C ASP A 128 4.66 -6.08 -12.94
N GLY A 129 4.10 -7.28 -13.02
CA GLY A 129 4.32 -8.38 -12.07
C GLY A 129 3.94 -8.09 -10.61
N THR A 130 3.20 -7.01 -10.35
CA THR A 130 2.87 -6.55 -9.00
C THR A 130 1.85 -7.48 -8.34
N VAL A 131 0.83 -7.91 -9.07
CA VAL A 131 -0.20 -8.83 -8.57
C VAL A 131 0.43 -10.19 -8.30
N SER A 132 1.23 -10.72 -9.24
CA SER A 132 1.97 -11.98 -9.07
C SER A 132 2.87 -11.96 -7.82
N THR A 133 3.55 -10.83 -7.57
CA THR A 133 4.38 -10.67 -6.36
C THR A 133 3.55 -10.73 -5.08
N ALA A 134 2.40 -10.03 -5.07
CA ALA A 134 1.49 -10.04 -3.93
C ALA A 134 0.95 -11.45 -3.65
N LEU A 135 0.52 -12.18 -4.71
CA LEU A 135 0.02 -13.55 -4.61
C LEU A 135 1.11 -14.53 -4.13
N GLY A 136 2.36 -14.31 -4.55
CA GLY A 136 3.51 -15.07 -4.05
C GLY A 136 3.77 -14.82 -2.57
N ALA A 137 3.84 -13.55 -2.15
CA ALA A 137 4.04 -13.16 -0.76
C ALA A 137 2.91 -13.69 0.16
N ALA A 138 1.68 -13.69 -0.34
CA ALA A 138 0.50 -14.17 0.37
C ALA A 138 0.62 -15.63 0.85
N GLN A 139 1.46 -16.45 0.22
CA GLN A 139 1.65 -17.86 0.62
C GLN A 139 2.22 -18.00 2.04
N SER A 140 2.80 -16.95 2.61
CA SER A 140 3.35 -16.93 3.97
C SER A 140 2.40 -16.35 5.01
N PHE A 141 1.19 -15.93 4.61
CA PHE A 141 0.22 -15.27 5.48
C PHE A 141 -1.16 -15.96 5.41
N LYS A 142 -1.88 -15.94 6.52
CA LYS A 142 -3.27 -16.43 6.56
C LYS A 142 -4.20 -15.49 5.81
N GLN A 143 -4.00 -14.18 6.00
CA GLN A 143 -4.78 -13.11 5.39
C GLN A 143 -3.86 -12.14 4.68
N THR A 144 -4.19 -11.83 3.44
CA THR A 144 -3.52 -10.79 2.65
C THR A 144 -4.56 -9.84 2.10
N VAL A 145 -4.26 -8.55 2.17
CA VAL A 145 -5.01 -7.50 1.48
C VAL A 145 -4.06 -6.80 0.52
N MET A 146 -4.43 -6.75 -0.74
CA MET A 146 -3.67 -6.03 -1.76
C MET A 146 -4.45 -4.80 -2.22
N VAL A 147 -3.81 -3.63 -2.19
CA VAL A 147 -4.35 -2.40 -2.78
C VAL A 147 -3.67 -2.14 -4.11
N THR A 148 -4.45 -1.97 -5.17
CA THR A 148 -3.94 -1.78 -6.53
C THR A 148 -4.78 -0.83 -7.35
N GLY A 149 -4.17 -0.19 -8.35
CA GLY A 149 -4.89 0.54 -9.40
C GLY A 149 -5.23 -0.36 -10.60
N ASP A 150 -6.12 0.14 -11.45
CA ASP A 150 -6.61 -0.54 -12.65
C ASP A 150 -5.52 -0.84 -13.67
N LEU A 151 -4.63 0.10 -13.97
CA LEU A 151 -3.52 -0.14 -14.90
C LEU A 151 -2.55 -1.21 -14.36
N THR A 152 -2.31 -1.26 -13.06
CA THR A 152 -1.47 -2.28 -12.43
C THR A 152 -2.11 -3.66 -12.52
N LEU A 153 -3.41 -3.76 -12.21
CA LEU A 153 -4.15 -5.03 -12.32
C LEU A 153 -4.19 -5.49 -13.79
N LEU A 154 -4.43 -4.58 -14.72
CA LEU A 154 -4.47 -4.90 -16.16
C LEU A 154 -3.12 -5.43 -16.66
N HIS A 155 -2.01 -4.84 -16.22
CA HIS A 155 -0.66 -5.29 -16.61
C HIS A 155 -0.33 -6.71 -16.17
N ASP A 156 -0.94 -7.19 -15.08
CA ASP A 156 -0.66 -8.50 -14.51
C ASP A 156 -1.95 -9.32 -14.29
N LEU A 157 -2.97 -9.06 -15.12
CA LEU A 157 -4.30 -9.65 -14.99
C LEU A 157 -4.29 -11.19 -15.09
N ASN A 158 -3.40 -11.74 -15.91
CA ASN A 158 -3.24 -13.18 -16.07
C ASN A 158 -2.75 -13.88 -14.80
N SER A 159 -2.19 -13.16 -13.83
CA SER A 159 -1.83 -13.72 -12.52
C SER A 159 -3.03 -14.27 -11.75
N LEU A 160 -4.25 -13.79 -12.05
CA LEU A 160 -5.49 -14.31 -11.47
C LEU A 160 -5.74 -15.80 -11.82
N ALA A 161 -5.09 -16.33 -12.86
CA ALA A 161 -5.10 -17.76 -13.16
C ALA A 161 -4.56 -18.63 -12.00
N LEU A 162 -3.75 -18.06 -11.09
CA LEU A 162 -3.30 -18.74 -9.88
C LEU A 162 -4.44 -19.15 -8.95
N GLN A 163 -5.64 -18.59 -9.09
CA GLN A 163 -6.85 -19.07 -8.41
C GLN A 163 -7.08 -20.54 -8.66
N GLY A 164 -6.96 -20.99 -9.92
CA GLY A 164 -7.10 -22.40 -10.27
C GLY A 164 -6.02 -23.30 -9.67
N GLU A 165 -4.78 -22.80 -9.65
CA GLU A 165 -3.65 -23.53 -9.03
C GLU A 165 -3.84 -23.68 -7.51
N MET A 166 -4.31 -22.63 -6.84
CA MET A 166 -4.62 -22.67 -5.41
C MET A 166 -5.69 -23.70 -5.09
N LEU A 167 -6.73 -23.82 -5.93
CA LEU A 167 -7.77 -24.84 -5.82
C LEU A 167 -7.22 -26.27 -5.96
N LEU A 168 -6.28 -26.48 -6.87
CA LEU A 168 -5.63 -27.77 -7.04
C LEU A 168 -4.79 -28.16 -5.83
N ARG A 169 -4.02 -27.24 -5.28
CA ARG A 169 -3.20 -27.47 -4.08
C ARG A 169 -4.05 -27.76 -2.84
N GLU A 170 -5.18 -27.09 -2.68
CA GLU A 170 -6.12 -27.38 -1.60
C GLU A 170 -6.61 -28.81 -1.64
N ARG A 171 -6.97 -29.31 -2.84
CA ARG A 171 -7.38 -30.73 -3.03
C ARG A 171 -6.27 -31.71 -2.66
N GLN A 172 -5.02 -31.27 -2.64
CA GLN A 172 -3.85 -32.03 -2.24
C GLN A 172 -3.48 -31.81 -0.76
N GLY A 173 -4.35 -31.14 0.02
CA GLY A 173 -4.19 -30.93 1.46
C GLY A 173 -3.35 -29.70 1.86
N SER A 174 -3.00 -28.82 0.92
CA SER A 174 -2.33 -27.56 1.24
C SER A 174 -3.38 -26.46 1.49
N PRO A 175 -3.28 -25.70 2.60
CA PRO A 175 -4.21 -24.61 2.86
C PRO A 175 -4.04 -23.49 1.80
N ARG A 176 -5.15 -22.88 1.41
CA ARG A 176 -5.13 -21.68 0.58
C ARG A 176 -5.03 -20.42 1.47
N PRO A 177 -4.21 -19.42 1.11
CA PRO A 177 -4.31 -18.11 1.76
C PRO A 177 -5.64 -17.42 1.42
N SER A 178 -6.11 -16.55 2.30
CA SER A 178 -7.18 -15.61 1.99
C SER A 178 -6.57 -14.34 1.42
N ILE A 179 -6.99 -13.94 0.21
CA ILE A 179 -6.42 -12.80 -0.50
C ILE A 179 -7.56 -11.91 -1.01
N VAL A 180 -7.66 -10.70 -0.47
CA VAL A 180 -8.62 -9.69 -0.94
C VAL A 180 -7.86 -8.64 -1.74
N ILE A 181 -8.16 -8.52 -3.03
CA ILE A 181 -7.64 -7.46 -3.88
C ILE A 181 -8.64 -6.29 -3.86
N VAL A 182 -8.19 -5.15 -3.37
CA VAL A 182 -8.93 -3.88 -3.42
C VAL A 182 -8.44 -3.11 -4.64
N LEU A 183 -9.28 -3.07 -5.67
CA LEU A 183 -9.02 -2.39 -6.93
C LEU A 183 -9.59 -0.98 -6.89
N LEU A 184 -8.73 0.03 -6.78
CA LEU A 184 -9.08 1.44 -6.91
C LEU A 184 -9.09 1.78 -8.41
N ASN A 185 -10.27 1.65 -9.03
CA ASN A 185 -10.44 1.80 -10.47
C ASN A 185 -10.84 3.22 -10.85
N ASN A 186 -9.87 4.03 -11.20
CA ASN A 186 -10.10 5.37 -11.75
C ASN A 186 -10.09 5.40 -13.29
N ASN A 187 -10.05 4.25 -13.94
CA ASN A 187 -10.05 4.06 -15.39
C ASN A 187 -8.83 4.72 -16.08
N GLY A 188 -7.65 4.67 -15.46
CA GLY A 188 -6.42 5.16 -16.09
C GLY A 188 -5.34 5.67 -15.13
N GLY A 189 -4.46 6.50 -15.67
CA GLY A 189 -3.29 7.04 -14.98
C GLY A 189 -3.59 8.31 -14.16
N ALA A 190 -4.52 8.26 -13.20
CA ALA A 190 -4.92 9.44 -12.42
C ALA A 190 -3.79 10.14 -11.66
N ILE A 191 -2.68 9.46 -11.38
CA ILE A 191 -1.48 10.10 -10.80
C ILE A 191 -0.98 11.29 -11.64
N PHE A 192 -1.15 11.21 -12.95
CA PHE A 192 -0.68 12.25 -13.86
C PHE A 192 -1.52 13.54 -13.78
N ASP A 193 -2.74 13.47 -13.21
CA ASP A 193 -3.56 14.65 -12.93
C ASP A 193 -2.88 15.64 -11.97
N MET A 194 -1.90 15.17 -11.20
CA MET A 194 -1.07 16.00 -10.33
C MET A 194 0.05 16.75 -11.07
N LEU A 195 0.28 16.46 -12.35
CA LEU A 195 1.36 17.04 -13.12
C LEU A 195 0.94 18.33 -13.85
N PRO A 196 1.90 19.27 -14.08
CA PRO A 196 1.62 20.49 -14.85
C PRO A 196 1.12 20.21 -16.28
N GLN A 197 1.49 19.05 -16.87
CA GLN A 197 1.10 18.63 -18.22
C GLN A 197 -0.41 18.52 -18.40
N LYS A 198 -1.20 18.43 -17.34
CA LYS A 198 -2.67 18.42 -17.42
C LYS A 198 -3.24 19.70 -18.03
N SER A 199 -2.48 20.78 -18.07
CA SER A 199 -2.89 22.04 -18.73
C SER A 199 -2.98 21.95 -20.26
N ASP A 200 -2.39 20.92 -20.89
CA ASP A 200 -2.49 20.68 -22.31
C ASP A 200 -3.47 19.56 -22.63
N GLU A 201 -4.73 19.92 -22.81
CA GLU A 201 -5.84 18.97 -23.04
C GLU A 201 -5.71 18.20 -24.36
N SER A 202 -4.92 18.70 -25.32
CA SER A 202 -4.83 18.14 -26.67
C SER A 202 -4.23 16.73 -26.71
N TYR A 203 -3.36 16.37 -25.77
CA TYR A 203 -2.73 15.05 -25.69
C TYR A 203 -2.80 14.42 -24.30
N PHE A 204 -3.18 15.16 -23.26
CA PHE A 204 -3.06 14.70 -21.87
C PHE A 204 -3.88 13.43 -21.61
N GLU A 205 -5.15 13.40 -22.02
CA GLU A 205 -5.98 12.21 -21.84
C GLU A 205 -5.38 11.00 -22.54
N ARG A 206 -4.95 11.16 -23.79
CA ARG A 206 -4.46 10.05 -24.62
C ARG A 206 -3.10 9.52 -24.15
N LEU A 207 -2.16 10.40 -23.76
CA LEU A 207 -0.76 10.01 -23.53
C LEU A 207 -0.42 9.86 -22.04
N PHE A 208 -1.20 10.45 -21.14
CA PHE A 208 -0.98 10.39 -19.69
C PHE A 208 -2.08 9.65 -18.96
N LEU A 209 -3.32 10.06 -19.08
CA LEU A 209 -4.42 9.38 -18.40
C LEU A 209 -4.68 7.98 -18.98
N THR A 210 -4.52 7.80 -20.28
CA THR A 210 -4.62 6.50 -20.96
C THR A 210 -5.81 5.64 -20.52
N PRO A 211 -7.06 6.14 -20.60
CA PRO A 211 -8.23 5.42 -20.09
C PRO A 211 -8.43 4.06 -20.78
N GLN A 212 -8.75 3.01 -19.96
CA GLN A 212 -8.75 1.61 -20.39
C GLN A 212 -10.15 1.08 -20.39
N LYS A 213 -11.10 1.11 -20.67
CA LYS A 213 -12.46 0.53 -20.68
C LYS A 213 -12.48 -1.00 -20.47
N VAL A 214 -11.89 -1.45 -19.36
CA VAL A 214 -11.87 -2.87 -18.99
C VAL A 214 -12.98 -3.17 -18.00
N ASP A 215 -13.74 -4.24 -18.25
CA ASP A 215 -14.65 -4.82 -17.27
C ASP A 215 -13.85 -5.81 -16.39
N PHE A 216 -13.36 -5.32 -15.26
CA PHE A 216 -12.54 -6.12 -14.35
C PHE A 216 -13.35 -7.21 -13.65
N ALA A 217 -14.64 -7.01 -13.41
CA ALA A 217 -15.52 -8.02 -12.82
C ALA A 217 -15.66 -9.22 -13.77
N ALA A 218 -15.94 -8.96 -15.05
CA ALA A 218 -16.02 -10.02 -16.05
C ALA A 218 -14.66 -10.71 -16.26
N ALA A 219 -13.57 -9.94 -16.30
CA ALA A 219 -12.22 -10.47 -16.47
C ALA A 219 -11.81 -11.37 -15.29
N ALA A 220 -12.02 -10.95 -14.05
CA ALA A 220 -11.75 -11.74 -12.85
C ALA A 220 -12.64 -12.98 -12.77
N GLY A 221 -13.92 -12.85 -13.15
CA GLY A 221 -14.87 -13.96 -13.24
C GLY A 221 -14.41 -15.07 -14.19
N ALA A 222 -13.73 -14.73 -15.29
CA ALA A 222 -13.16 -15.71 -16.22
C ALA A 222 -12.10 -16.62 -15.58
N PHE A 223 -11.44 -16.14 -14.51
CA PHE A 223 -10.49 -16.91 -13.69
C PHE A 223 -11.14 -17.58 -12.46
N GLY A 224 -12.47 -17.44 -12.29
CA GLY A 224 -13.18 -17.97 -11.12
C GLY A 224 -12.94 -17.16 -9.84
N VAL A 225 -12.55 -15.90 -9.95
CA VAL A 225 -12.34 -14.98 -8.84
C VAL A 225 -13.66 -14.29 -8.48
N PRO A 226 -14.20 -14.47 -7.26
CA PRO A 226 -15.37 -13.74 -6.80
C PRO A 226 -15.12 -12.24 -6.78
N THR A 227 -16.07 -11.46 -7.28
CA THR A 227 -15.93 -10.00 -7.42
C THR A 227 -17.14 -9.27 -6.88
N ALA A 228 -16.89 -8.15 -6.18
CA ALA A 228 -17.90 -7.17 -5.80
C ALA A 228 -17.51 -5.80 -6.33
N THR A 229 -18.40 -5.12 -7.06
CA THR A 229 -18.26 -3.71 -7.43
C THR A 229 -19.05 -2.87 -6.45
N VAL A 230 -18.40 -1.88 -5.81
CA VAL A 230 -18.97 -1.08 -4.73
C VAL A 230 -18.84 0.41 -5.03
N HIS A 231 -19.84 1.20 -4.68
CA HIS A 231 -19.90 2.63 -4.97
C HIS A 231 -19.92 3.51 -3.71
N THR A 232 -20.06 2.90 -2.54
CA THR A 232 -20.05 3.59 -1.25
C THR A 232 -19.13 2.92 -0.26
N VAL A 233 -18.66 3.68 0.72
CA VAL A 233 -17.81 3.14 1.81
C VAL A 233 -18.58 2.06 2.61
N ALA A 234 -19.90 2.22 2.75
CA ALA A 234 -20.72 1.23 3.45
C ALA A 234 -20.78 -0.11 2.69
N GLU A 235 -21.02 -0.08 1.37
CA GLU A 235 -20.98 -1.28 0.51
C GLU A 235 -19.57 -1.92 0.55
N PHE A 236 -18.52 -1.09 0.52
CA PHE A 236 -17.15 -1.57 0.64
C PHE A 236 -16.93 -2.35 1.94
N LYS A 237 -17.29 -1.77 3.10
CA LYS A 237 -17.15 -2.45 4.40
C LYS A 237 -17.89 -3.79 4.42
N GLN A 238 -19.10 -3.83 3.87
CA GLN A 238 -19.87 -5.08 3.79
C GLN A 238 -19.18 -6.14 2.90
N ALA A 239 -18.72 -5.76 1.71
CA ALA A 239 -18.02 -6.66 0.79
C ALA A 239 -16.68 -7.10 1.37
N PHE A 240 -15.92 -6.18 1.97
CA PHE A 240 -14.61 -6.44 2.55
C PHE A 240 -14.71 -7.42 3.71
N SER A 241 -15.61 -7.19 4.66
CA SER A 241 -15.87 -8.13 5.77
C SER A 241 -16.34 -9.50 5.25
N GLY A 242 -17.12 -9.54 4.16
CA GLY A 242 -17.59 -10.78 3.56
C GLY A 242 -16.47 -11.61 2.92
N PHE A 243 -15.43 -10.96 2.39
CA PHE A 243 -14.30 -11.66 1.75
C PHE A 243 -13.13 -11.94 2.70
N LEU A 244 -13.07 -11.28 3.86
CA LEU A 244 -12.04 -11.60 4.86
C LEU A 244 -12.18 -13.04 5.36
N GLY A 245 -11.09 -13.80 5.31
CA GLY A 245 -11.05 -15.21 5.71
C GLY A 245 -11.53 -16.18 4.63
N GLU A 246 -12.18 -15.72 3.55
CA GLU A 246 -12.52 -16.55 2.40
C GLU A 246 -11.26 -17.01 1.69
N GLN A 247 -11.17 -18.30 1.43
CA GLN A 247 -9.96 -18.91 0.86
C GLN A 247 -9.85 -18.65 -0.65
N GLY A 248 -8.64 -18.32 -1.10
CA GLY A 248 -8.34 -17.97 -2.47
C GLY A 248 -8.33 -16.47 -2.69
N ILE A 249 -8.46 -16.08 -3.95
CA ILE A 249 -8.46 -14.67 -4.39
C ILE A 249 -9.90 -14.18 -4.49
N SER A 250 -10.18 -13.00 -3.93
CA SER A 250 -11.39 -12.23 -4.16
C SER A 250 -11.04 -10.79 -4.59
N LEU A 251 -11.92 -10.14 -5.32
CA LEU A 251 -11.73 -8.79 -5.86
C LEU A 251 -12.85 -7.87 -5.41
N ILE A 252 -12.50 -6.71 -4.87
CA ILE A 252 -13.44 -5.61 -4.64
C ILE A 252 -13.03 -4.46 -5.56
N GLU A 253 -13.87 -4.16 -6.52
CA GLU A 253 -13.69 -3.03 -7.42
C GLU A 253 -14.38 -1.79 -6.87
N VAL A 254 -13.62 -0.69 -6.76
CA VAL A 254 -14.07 0.62 -6.33
C VAL A 254 -13.92 1.59 -7.51
N PRO A 255 -14.98 1.90 -8.26
CA PRO A 255 -14.93 2.93 -9.30
C PRO A 255 -14.69 4.31 -8.69
N LEU A 256 -13.70 5.03 -9.23
CA LEU A 256 -13.28 6.35 -8.76
C LEU A 256 -13.15 7.34 -9.93
N PRO A 257 -13.22 8.64 -9.67
CA PRO A 257 -13.01 9.65 -10.71
C PRO A 257 -11.57 9.62 -11.25
N LEU A 258 -11.44 9.76 -12.57
CA LEU A 258 -10.14 9.80 -13.28
C LEU A 258 -9.36 11.08 -13.01
N THR A 259 -10.03 12.19 -12.78
CA THR A 259 -9.45 13.54 -12.61
C THR A 259 -9.83 14.16 -11.26
N GLY A 260 -9.24 15.31 -10.92
CA GLY A 260 -9.50 15.99 -9.65
C GLY A 260 -8.77 15.35 -8.47
N VAL A 261 -7.68 14.60 -8.73
CA VAL A 261 -6.93 13.91 -7.67
C VAL A 261 -6.29 14.90 -6.72
N ARG A 262 -5.60 15.93 -7.25
CA ARG A 262 -4.95 16.95 -6.42
C ARG A 262 -5.97 17.67 -5.55
N GLU A 263 -7.08 18.13 -6.13
CA GLU A 263 -8.13 18.87 -5.45
C GLU A 263 -8.75 18.07 -4.30
N ARG A 264 -8.89 16.75 -4.46
CA ARG A 264 -9.35 15.85 -3.39
C ARG A 264 -8.31 15.68 -2.28
N TYR A 265 -7.04 15.51 -2.64
CA TYR A 265 -5.98 15.41 -1.63
C TYR A 265 -5.81 16.71 -0.85
N ASP A 266 -5.87 17.87 -1.50
CA ASP A 266 -5.71 19.20 -0.88
C ASP A 266 -6.80 19.48 0.18
N GLN A 267 -7.93 18.78 0.16
CA GLN A 267 -8.97 18.89 1.20
C GLN A 267 -8.53 18.32 2.56
N TYR A 268 -7.54 17.44 2.56
CA TYR A 268 -7.09 16.70 3.76
C TYR A 268 -5.72 17.17 4.28
N TRP A 269 -5.07 18.13 3.61
CA TRP A 269 -3.75 18.68 3.98
C TRP A 269 -3.75 20.11 4.52
#